data_604efd6671c53c052b407a91676a8204
#
_entry.id   604efd6671c53c052b407a91676a8204
#
_cell.length_a   1.000
_cell.length_b   1.000
_cell.length_c   1.000
_cell.angle_alpha   90.00
_cell.angle_beta   90.00
_cell.angle_gamma   90.00
#
_symmetry.space_group_name_H-M   'P 1'
#
loop_
_entity.id
_entity.type
_entity.pdbx_description
1 polymer ?
#
loop_
_entity_poly.entity_id
_entity_poly.type
_entity_poly.pdbx_seq_one_letter_code
_entity_poly.pdbx_strand_id
1 'polypeptide(L)'
;MKHDSTTTPVHRTVAIIPARGGSKGIPLKNLQKVAGVSLLARAVHAARATPSIDRVIVSTDHPDIAAEAVRAGAEVSHRPADLAGDSATSESALIHTLGGLDEWFDTTVFLQCTSPFIDSASIDSAVRRVASGGADVVFSAVEDHSFLWRLDDDGHAVAVGHEASFRPRRQDRAKHFNETGAFYVMRTDGLLEHGHRFFGRIAIEEVPAEHAREIDDMSDLTLVRALASTQETAEIIDVDALVTDFDGVHTDDGAYVDEDGNEQVRVHRGDGMGVSRLVRAGVPVMILSKERNPVVTRRAEKLHVDVTQGVDDKARVLRAWIEGNGLDPARVAYVGNDINDLEAFDVVGWPIAVADAHPKVRAAARVVLDRSGGRGAVREVCDLIPLRAEVHEPVSQEAAADSPVPVPAAQPVGGREAPAESQGADPSTIHRQPALLHARS
;
A
#
# COMPACT_ATOMS: atom_id res chain seq x y z
N MET A 1 2.33 57.89 11.75
CA MET A 1 2.54 56.72 10.90
C MET A 1 1.87 55.52 11.58
N LYS A 2 0.67 55.18 11.13
CA LYS A 2 -0.03 53.96 11.60
C LYS A 2 0.45 52.82 10.70
N HIS A 3 1.16 51.86 11.30
CA HIS A 3 1.43 50.62 10.63
C HIS A 3 0.12 49.80 10.62
N ASP A 4 -0.54 49.79 9.48
CA ASP A 4 -1.64 48.89 9.17
C ASP A 4 -1.01 47.57 8.72
N SER A 5 -0.74 46.67 9.66
CA SER A 5 -0.40 45.27 9.36
C SER A 5 -1.71 44.53 9.19
N THR A 6 -2.27 44.57 7.99
CA THR A 6 -3.31 43.66 7.54
C THR A 6 -2.67 42.30 7.30
N THR A 7 -2.47 41.53 8.38
CA THR A 7 -2.27 40.07 8.25
C THR A 7 -3.59 39.48 7.72
N THR A 8 -3.58 39.09 6.46
CA THR A 8 -4.65 38.24 5.91
C THR A 8 -4.82 37.05 6.86
N PRO A 9 -6.01 36.76 7.38
CA PRO A 9 -6.20 35.61 8.25
C PRO A 9 -5.79 34.35 7.50
N VAL A 10 -4.89 33.57 8.09
CA VAL A 10 -4.44 32.30 7.52
C VAL A 10 -5.63 31.34 7.55
N HIS A 11 -6.07 30.89 6.40
CA HIS A 11 -7.13 29.89 6.27
C HIS A 11 -6.68 28.58 6.89
N ARG A 12 -7.45 28.03 7.82
CA ARG A 12 -7.09 26.83 8.59
C ARG A 12 -8.01 25.66 8.26
N THR A 13 -7.41 24.49 8.11
CA THR A 13 -8.10 23.26 7.72
C THR A 13 -7.81 22.13 8.71
N VAL A 14 -8.86 21.45 9.16
CA VAL A 14 -8.77 20.23 9.99
C VAL A 14 -9.31 19.04 9.23
N ALA A 15 -8.57 17.93 9.23
CA ALA A 15 -9.06 16.64 8.79
C ALA A 15 -9.58 15.84 9.99
N ILE A 16 -10.79 15.32 9.89
CA ILE A 16 -11.41 14.47 10.90
C ILE A 16 -11.72 13.12 10.27
N ILE A 17 -11.26 12.04 10.91
CA ILE A 17 -11.40 10.65 10.48
C ILE A 17 -12.21 9.91 11.54
N PRO A 18 -13.53 9.73 11.35
CA PRO A 18 -14.33 8.92 12.25
C PRO A 18 -14.02 7.43 12.09
N ALA A 19 -13.56 6.77 13.14
CA ALA A 19 -13.19 5.37 13.14
C ALA A 19 -13.72 4.67 14.41
N ARG A 20 -14.94 4.12 14.36
CA ARG A 20 -15.53 3.40 15.50
C ARG A 20 -15.02 1.96 15.60
N GLY A 21 -15.05 1.37 16.80
CA GLY A 21 -14.68 -0.03 17.06
C GLY A 21 -15.72 -1.04 16.54
N GLY A 22 -17.02 -0.67 16.57
CA GLY A 22 -18.14 -1.52 16.19
C GLY A 22 -18.37 -1.56 14.67
N SER A 23 -17.74 -2.47 13.96
CA SER A 23 -18.00 -2.72 12.52
C SER A 23 -18.77 -4.01 12.32
N LYS A 24 -19.91 -3.98 11.59
CA LYS A 24 -20.80 -5.15 11.40
C LYS A 24 -20.25 -6.20 10.43
N GLY A 25 -19.66 -5.77 9.32
CA GLY A 25 -19.20 -6.66 8.25
C GLY A 25 -17.83 -7.30 8.52
N ILE A 26 -16.89 -6.54 9.08
CA ILE A 26 -15.51 -6.96 9.34
C ILE A 26 -15.15 -6.52 10.76
N PRO A 27 -14.78 -7.44 11.67
CA PRO A 27 -14.33 -7.06 13.01
C PRO A 27 -13.13 -6.11 12.94
N LEU A 28 -13.18 -5.01 13.71
CA LEU A 28 -12.15 -3.96 13.72
C LEU A 28 -11.73 -3.55 12.29
N LYS A 29 -12.69 -3.32 11.41
CA LYS A 29 -12.47 -3.00 9.98
C LYS A 29 -11.37 -1.96 9.78
N ASN A 30 -11.36 -0.90 10.57
CA ASN A 30 -10.40 0.20 10.46
C ASN A 30 -8.94 -0.21 10.74
N LEU A 31 -8.71 -1.32 11.43
CA LEU A 31 -7.38 -1.90 11.69
C LEU A 31 -7.00 -3.00 10.70
N GLN A 32 -7.89 -3.38 9.78
CA GLN A 32 -7.55 -4.32 8.71
C GLN A 32 -6.47 -3.73 7.81
N LYS A 33 -5.53 -4.58 7.40
CA LYS A 33 -4.37 -4.16 6.61
C LYS A 33 -4.57 -4.42 5.12
N VAL A 34 -4.13 -3.45 4.33
CA VAL A 34 -3.99 -3.51 2.87
C VAL A 34 -2.54 -3.14 2.56
N ALA A 35 -1.81 -4.04 1.92
CA ALA A 35 -0.37 -3.92 1.68
C ALA A 35 0.42 -3.54 2.95
N GLY A 36 0.19 -4.27 4.06
CA GLY A 36 0.88 -4.06 5.33
C GLY A 36 0.39 -2.89 6.20
N VAL A 37 -0.32 -1.90 5.64
CA VAL A 37 -0.76 -0.67 6.32
C VAL A 37 -2.24 -0.76 6.67
N SER A 38 -2.63 -0.39 7.90
CA SER A 38 -4.04 -0.40 8.31
C SER A 38 -4.86 0.64 7.53
N LEU A 39 -6.16 0.38 7.34
CA LEU A 39 -7.06 1.32 6.67
C LEU A 39 -7.06 2.70 7.34
N LEU A 40 -7.01 2.73 8.68
CA LEU A 40 -6.89 3.96 9.44
C LEU A 40 -5.57 4.68 9.15
N ALA A 41 -4.44 3.97 9.22
CA ALA A 41 -3.13 4.58 8.98
C ALA A 41 -3.03 5.13 7.55
N ARG A 42 -3.62 4.46 6.55
CA ARG A 42 -3.69 4.94 5.16
C ARG A 42 -4.42 6.28 5.07
N ALA A 43 -5.60 6.40 5.68
CA ALA A 43 -6.37 7.64 5.71
C ALA A 43 -5.60 8.77 6.44
N VAL A 44 -4.94 8.46 7.56
CA VAL A 44 -4.09 9.42 8.29
C VAL A 44 -2.91 9.87 7.44
N HIS A 45 -2.22 8.96 6.77
CA HIS A 45 -1.07 9.29 5.91
C HIS A 45 -1.50 10.18 4.73
N ALA A 46 -2.62 9.87 4.06
CA ALA A 46 -3.16 10.70 2.99
C ALA A 46 -3.48 12.12 3.48
N ALA A 47 -4.13 12.25 4.64
CA ALA A 47 -4.43 13.55 5.24
C ALA A 47 -3.15 14.32 5.59
N ARG A 48 -2.16 13.67 6.21
CA ARG A 48 -0.88 14.30 6.59
C ARG A 48 0.00 14.66 5.40
N ALA A 49 -0.11 13.93 4.30
CA ALA A 49 0.58 14.25 3.06
C ALA A 49 -0.08 15.39 2.26
N THR A 50 -1.25 15.86 2.68
CA THR A 50 -1.98 16.95 2.04
C THR A 50 -1.49 18.31 2.57
N PRO A 51 -0.84 19.15 1.74
CA PRO A 51 -0.20 20.38 2.22
C PRO A 51 -1.15 21.41 2.83
N SER A 52 -2.42 21.40 2.45
CA SER A 52 -3.45 22.35 2.91
C SER A 52 -4.16 21.90 4.19
N ILE A 53 -3.76 20.80 4.83
CA ILE A 53 -4.32 20.33 6.11
C ILE A 53 -3.36 20.68 7.25
N ASP A 54 -3.85 21.41 8.25
CA ASP A 54 -3.07 21.85 9.41
C ASP A 54 -3.07 20.81 10.54
N ARG A 55 -4.21 20.12 10.76
CA ARG A 55 -4.35 19.09 11.82
C ARG A 55 -5.11 17.88 11.31
N VAL A 56 -4.73 16.70 11.81
CA VAL A 56 -5.38 15.42 11.52
C VAL A 56 -5.83 14.80 12.83
N ILE A 57 -7.14 14.56 12.96
CA ILE A 57 -7.77 14.08 14.19
C ILE A 57 -8.59 12.83 13.87
N VAL A 58 -8.33 11.75 14.61
CA VAL A 58 -9.13 10.53 14.58
C VAL A 58 -10.16 10.53 15.70
N SER A 59 -11.44 10.43 15.34
CA SER A 59 -12.54 10.35 16.32
C SER A 59 -12.90 8.89 16.55
N THR A 60 -12.64 8.35 17.74
CA THR A 60 -12.84 6.91 18.05
C THR A 60 -13.29 6.68 19.49
N ASP A 61 -14.03 5.58 19.68
CA ASP A 61 -14.46 5.00 20.96
C ASP A 61 -13.55 3.81 21.38
N HIS A 62 -12.62 3.36 20.53
CA HIS A 62 -11.89 2.11 20.72
C HIS A 62 -10.40 2.34 21.02
N PRO A 63 -9.82 1.74 22.09
CA PRO A 63 -8.44 1.98 22.50
C PRO A 63 -7.39 1.55 21.46
N ASP A 64 -7.59 0.43 20.77
CA ASP A 64 -6.64 -0.03 19.76
C ASP A 64 -6.64 0.86 18.52
N ILE A 65 -7.80 1.43 18.16
CA ILE A 65 -7.91 2.41 17.08
C ILE A 65 -7.21 3.72 17.48
N ALA A 66 -7.40 4.15 18.74
CA ALA A 66 -6.70 5.33 19.26
C ALA A 66 -5.17 5.14 19.25
N ALA A 67 -4.68 3.96 19.68
CA ALA A 67 -3.26 3.64 19.64
C ALA A 67 -2.70 3.63 18.21
N GLU A 68 -3.45 3.09 17.24
CA GLU A 68 -3.07 3.10 15.83
C GLU A 68 -3.05 4.53 15.25
N ALA A 69 -4.03 5.35 15.61
CA ALA A 69 -4.09 6.75 15.19
C ALA A 69 -2.83 7.54 15.62
N VAL A 70 -2.44 7.38 16.88
CA VAL A 70 -1.22 8.01 17.44
C VAL A 70 0.03 7.52 16.72
N ARG A 71 0.14 6.20 16.47
CA ARG A 71 1.26 5.61 15.72
C ARG A 71 1.34 6.14 14.28
N ALA A 72 0.21 6.34 13.63
CA ALA A 72 0.13 6.92 12.30
C ALA A 72 0.39 8.44 12.28
N GLY A 73 0.46 9.09 13.48
CA GLY A 73 0.76 10.51 13.63
C GLY A 73 -0.45 11.42 13.61
N ALA A 74 -1.64 10.93 13.97
CA ALA A 74 -2.84 11.73 14.18
C ALA A 74 -3.07 12.00 15.67
N GLU A 75 -3.82 13.07 15.94
CA GLU A 75 -4.40 13.33 17.25
C GLU A 75 -5.66 12.48 17.45
N VAL A 76 -6.06 12.27 18.70
CA VAL A 76 -7.23 11.44 19.03
C VAL A 76 -8.29 12.29 19.74
N SER A 77 -9.51 12.28 19.20
CA SER A 77 -10.72 12.75 19.87
C SER A 77 -11.51 11.52 20.38
N HIS A 78 -11.62 11.40 21.70
CA HIS A 78 -12.37 10.31 22.30
C HIS A 78 -13.87 10.51 22.10
N ARG A 79 -14.51 9.58 21.40
CA ARG A 79 -15.94 9.63 21.08
C ARG A 79 -16.74 8.98 22.19
N PRO A 80 -17.77 9.66 22.76
CA PRO A 80 -18.71 9.04 23.70
C PRO A 80 -19.47 7.88 23.08
N ALA A 81 -19.86 6.91 23.91
CA ALA A 81 -20.50 5.66 23.46
C ALA A 81 -21.85 5.90 22.74
N ASP A 82 -22.60 6.93 23.11
CA ASP A 82 -23.85 7.34 22.48
C ASP A 82 -23.64 7.86 21.03
N LEU A 83 -22.46 8.38 20.73
CA LEU A 83 -22.05 8.81 19.38
C LEU A 83 -21.31 7.71 18.60
N ALA A 84 -21.11 6.51 19.17
CA ALA A 84 -20.44 5.38 18.54
C ALA A 84 -21.39 4.25 18.13
N GLY A 85 -22.67 4.36 18.49
CA GLY A 85 -23.71 3.37 18.17
C GLY A 85 -24.04 3.30 16.67
N ASP A 86 -24.86 2.28 16.32
CA ASP A 86 -25.23 2.02 14.92
C ASP A 86 -26.12 3.11 14.29
N SER A 87 -26.83 3.87 15.10
CA SER A 87 -27.67 5.00 14.67
C SER A 87 -26.92 6.34 14.62
N ALA A 88 -25.68 6.39 15.11
CA ALA A 88 -24.89 7.60 15.09
C ALA A 88 -24.40 7.93 13.67
N THR A 89 -24.61 9.15 13.22
CA THR A 89 -24.15 9.62 11.91
C THR A 89 -22.67 10.00 11.94
N SER A 90 -22.03 10.04 10.79
CA SER A 90 -20.65 10.54 10.69
C SER A 90 -20.58 12.02 11.07
N GLU A 91 -21.60 12.80 10.71
CA GLU A 91 -21.70 14.22 11.03
C GLU A 91 -21.70 14.49 12.54
N SER A 92 -22.40 13.65 13.33
CA SER A 92 -22.38 13.79 14.78
C SER A 92 -20.97 13.64 15.37
N ALA A 93 -20.16 12.74 14.78
CA ALA A 93 -18.77 12.57 15.18
C ALA A 93 -17.88 13.77 14.77
N LEU A 94 -18.13 14.37 13.59
CA LEU A 94 -17.43 15.56 13.14
C LEU A 94 -17.74 16.75 14.06
N ILE A 95 -19.03 17.02 14.32
CA ILE A 95 -19.50 18.14 15.15
C ILE A 95 -18.98 17.97 16.58
N HIS A 96 -19.03 16.77 17.16
CA HIS A 96 -18.48 16.48 18.47
C HIS A 96 -16.97 16.80 18.52
N THR A 97 -16.21 16.36 17.51
CA THR A 97 -14.78 16.61 17.45
C THR A 97 -14.47 18.11 17.35
N LEU A 98 -15.16 18.82 16.45
CA LEU A 98 -15.01 20.28 16.30
C LEU A 98 -15.34 21.05 17.58
N GLY A 99 -16.39 20.62 18.29
CA GLY A 99 -16.80 21.23 19.55
C GLY A 99 -15.81 21.03 20.71
N GLY A 100 -14.89 20.08 20.60
CA GLY A 100 -13.83 19.82 21.58
C GLY A 100 -12.50 20.51 21.26
N LEU A 101 -12.40 21.27 20.15
CA LEU A 101 -11.17 21.98 19.78
C LEU A 101 -11.11 23.38 20.41
N ASP A 102 -9.92 23.74 20.88
CA ASP A 102 -9.67 25.07 21.47
C ASP A 102 -9.48 26.19 20.43
N GLU A 103 -9.52 25.83 19.12
CA GLU A 103 -9.26 26.73 18.01
C GLU A 103 -10.24 26.53 16.86
N TRP A 104 -10.43 27.59 16.06
CA TRP A 104 -11.30 27.56 14.88
C TRP A 104 -10.58 27.06 13.63
N PHE A 105 -11.28 26.28 12.82
CA PHE A 105 -10.87 25.89 11.46
C PHE A 105 -11.94 26.32 10.45
N ASP A 106 -11.53 26.94 9.37
CA ASP A 106 -12.43 27.46 8.33
C ASP A 106 -12.98 26.30 7.45
N THR A 107 -12.16 25.27 7.24
CA THR A 107 -12.50 24.10 6.43
C THR A 107 -12.35 22.81 7.25
N THR A 108 -13.35 21.96 7.13
CA THR A 108 -13.36 20.58 7.66
C THR A 108 -13.26 19.59 6.51
N VAL A 109 -12.27 18.69 6.59
CA VAL A 109 -12.11 17.54 5.70
C VAL A 109 -12.57 16.29 6.45
N PHE A 110 -13.61 15.66 5.97
CA PHE A 110 -14.07 14.36 6.45
C PHE A 110 -13.49 13.26 5.56
N LEU A 111 -12.72 12.33 6.15
CA LEU A 111 -12.18 11.16 5.46
C LEU A 111 -12.75 9.87 6.03
N GLN A 112 -13.01 8.89 5.17
CA GLN A 112 -13.47 7.56 5.57
C GLN A 112 -12.37 6.52 5.39
N CYS A 113 -12.08 5.75 6.45
CA CYS A 113 -11.10 4.66 6.41
C CYS A 113 -11.47 3.53 5.43
N THR A 114 -12.76 3.43 5.08
CA THR A 114 -13.26 2.40 4.16
C THR A 114 -12.79 2.55 2.73
N SER A 115 -12.24 3.71 2.37
CA SER A 115 -11.67 4.01 1.05
C SER A 115 -10.14 3.94 1.13
N PRO A 116 -9.52 2.82 0.74
CA PRO A 116 -8.09 2.57 0.99
C PRO A 116 -7.13 3.33 0.09
N PHE A 117 -7.62 3.87 -1.04
CA PHE A 117 -6.80 4.52 -2.08
C PHE A 117 -7.03 6.03 -2.16
N ILE A 118 -7.17 6.68 -0.99
CA ILE A 118 -7.34 8.14 -0.94
C ILE A 118 -6.04 8.82 -1.39
N ASP A 119 -6.17 9.74 -2.35
CA ASP A 119 -5.06 10.52 -2.89
C ASP A 119 -4.98 11.92 -2.26
N SER A 120 -3.79 12.28 -1.75
CA SER A 120 -3.55 13.59 -1.10
C SER A 120 -3.67 14.77 -2.06
N ALA A 121 -3.34 14.59 -3.35
CA ALA A 121 -3.46 15.65 -4.35
C ALA A 121 -4.92 15.99 -4.64
N SER A 122 -5.80 15.01 -4.70
CA SER A 122 -7.25 15.22 -4.84
C SER A 122 -7.85 15.91 -3.63
N ILE A 123 -7.41 15.55 -2.39
CA ILE A 123 -7.84 16.27 -1.18
C ILE A 123 -7.38 17.73 -1.24
N ASP A 124 -6.12 17.99 -1.59
CA ASP A 124 -5.55 19.34 -1.65
C ASP A 124 -6.28 20.22 -2.68
N SER A 125 -6.63 19.68 -3.85
CA SER A 125 -7.44 20.32 -4.88
C SER A 125 -8.81 20.74 -4.32
N ALA A 126 -9.49 19.82 -3.65
CA ALA A 126 -10.80 20.07 -3.05
C ALA A 126 -10.74 21.13 -1.93
N VAL A 127 -9.73 21.08 -1.04
CA VAL A 127 -9.52 22.07 0.01
C VAL A 127 -9.31 23.47 -0.57
N ARG A 128 -8.44 23.59 -1.57
CA ARG A 128 -8.19 24.88 -2.25
C ARG A 128 -9.46 25.44 -2.89
N ARG A 129 -10.29 24.58 -3.45
CA ARG A 129 -11.55 25.00 -4.08
C ARG A 129 -12.54 25.55 -3.06
N VAL A 130 -12.66 24.96 -1.88
CA VAL A 130 -13.48 25.47 -0.79
C VAL A 130 -12.86 26.76 -0.22
N ALA A 131 -11.56 26.76 0.08
CA ALA A 131 -10.87 27.91 0.64
C ALA A 131 -10.93 29.17 -0.25
N SER A 132 -10.89 28.98 -1.57
CA SER A 132 -11.05 30.09 -2.53
C SER A 132 -12.48 30.59 -2.69
N GLY A 133 -13.46 29.97 -2.04
CA GLY A 133 -14.88 30.27 -2.20
C GLY A 133 -15.48 29.76 -3.51
N GLY A 134 -14.82 28.84 -4.20
CA GLY A 134 -15.32 28.22 -5.43
C GLY A 134 -16.49 27.25 -5.20
N ALA A 135 -16.59 26.67 -3.99
CA ALA A 135 -17.68 25.83 -3.53
C ALA A 135 -17.83 25.96 -2.02
N ASP A 136 -18.98 25.55 -1.48
CA ASP A 136 -19.22 25.43 -0.06
C ASP A 136 -18.92 24.00 0.43
N VAL A 137 -19.12 23.02 -0.47
CA VAL A 137 -18.80 21.61 -0.29
C VAL A 137 -18.17 21.03 -1.57
N VAL A 138 -17.12 20.22 -1.40
CA VAL A 138 -16.53 19.41 -2.46
C VAL A 138 -16.45 17.97 -1.98
N PHE A 139 -16.86 17.00 -2.78
CA PHE A 139 -16.77 15.59 -2.43
C PHE A 139 -16.14 14.78 -3.56
N SER A 140 -15.55 13.66 -3.20
CA SER A 140 -14.92 12.73 -4.15
C SER A 140 -15.96 11.92 -4.92
N ALA A 141 -15.85 11.89 -6.24
CA ALA A 141 -16.73 11.09 -7.09
C ALA A 141 -15.99 10.56 -8.32
N VAL A 142 -16.50 9.48 -8.89
CA VAL A 142 -16.00 8.84 -10.10
C VAL A 142 -17.03 8.92 -11.20
N GLU A 143 -16.60 9.19 -12.44
CA GLU A 143 -17.51 9.19 -13.61
C GLU A 143 -18.09 7.78 -13.82
N ASP A 144 -19.43 7.68 -13.87
CA ASP A 144 -20.15 6.43 -14.07
C ASP A 144 -20.87 6.41 -15.41
N HIS A 145 -20.75 5.27 -16.08
CA HIS A 145 -21.39 5.04 -17.38
C HIS A 145 -22.50 3.98 -17.32
N SER A 146 -22.89 3.56 -16.12
CA SER A 146 -23.94 2.57 -15.90
C SER A 146 -25.32 3.09 -16.34
N PHE A 147 -26.20 2.18 -16.70
CA PHE A 147 -27.62 2.44 -16.88
C PHE A 147 -28.35 1.94 -15.64
N LEU A 148 -28.76 2.84 -14.76
CA LEU A 148 -29.42 2.50 -13.52
C LEU A 148 -30.88 2.10 -13.73
N TRP A 149 -31.32 1.09 -13.00
CA TRP A 149 -32.69 0.60 -12.96
C TRP A 149 -33.14 0.45 -11.51
N ARG A 150 -34.39 0.72 -11.23
CA ARG A 150 -35.04 0.39 -9.96
C ARG A 150 -36.25 -0.50 -10.23
N LEU A 151 -36.66 -1.26 -9.23
CA LEU A 151 -37.94 -1.94 -9.26
C LEU A 151 -39.02 -0.97 -8.74
N ASP A 152 -40.19 -0.97 -9.40
CA ASP A 152 -41.37 -0.33 -8.86
C ASP A 152 -42.08 -1.24 -7.83
N ASP A 153 -43.21 -0.79 -7.32
CA ASP A 153 -44.00 -1.51 -6.29
C ASP A 153 -44.55 -2.86 -6.78
N ASP A 154 -44.73 -3.00 -8.11
CA ASP A 154 -45.20 -4.22 -8.77
C ASP A 154 -44.05 -5.15 -9.21
N GLY A 155 -42.81 -4.77 -8.94
CA GLY A 155 -41.57 -5.55 -9.26
C GLY A 155 -41.13 -5.39 -10.73
N HIS A 156 -41.61 -4.43 -11.47
CA HIS A 156 -41.16 -4.11 -12.84
C HIS A 156 -39.91 -3.20 -12.83
N ALA A 157 -39.00 -3.41 -13.78
CA ALA A 157 -37.81 -2.59 -13.94
C ALA A 157 -38.13 -1.24 -14.59
N VAL A 158 -37.82 -0.15 -13.90
CA VAL A 158 -37.96 1.24 -14.36
C VAL A 158 -36.61 1.90 -14.49
N ALA A 159 -36.36 2.54 -15.64
CA ALA A 159 -35.11 3.26 -15.88
C ALA A 159 -34.98 4.48 -14.97
N VAL A 160 -33.75 4.73 -14.46
CA VAL A 160 -33.43 5.87 -13.59
C VAL A 160 -32.42 6.77 -14.31
N GLY A 161 -32.80 8.01 -14.58
CA GLY A 161 -31.93 9.00 -15.21
C GLY A 161 -31.61 8.76 -16.69
N HIS A 162 -32.31 7.82 -17.36
CA HIS A 162 -32.19 7.57 -18.80
C HIS A 162 -33.50 7.04 -19.41
N GLU A 163 -33.59 7.04 -20.73
CA GLU A 163 -34.71 6.43 -21.44
C GLU A 163 -34.50 4.92 -21.64
N ALA A 164 -35.48 4.10 -21.32
CA ALA A 164 -35.40 2.64 -21.46
C ALA A 164 -35.21 2.18 -22.90
N SER A 165 -35.76 2.92 -23.86
CA SER A 165 -35.78 2.60 -25.31
C SER A 165 -34.54 3.08 -26.07
N PHE A 166 -33.69 3.92 -25.44
CA PHE A 166 -32.54 4.55 -26.09
C PHE A 166 -31.23 4.25 -25.38
N ARG A 167 -30.21 3.83 -26.14
CA ARG A 167 -28.88 3.51 -25.66
C ARG A 167 -27.82 4.36 -26.36
N PRO A 168 -27.60 5.61 -25.91
CA PRO A 168 -26.59 6.47 -26.48
C PRO A 168 -25.19 5.89 -26.21
N ARG A 169 -24.23 6.16 -27.11
CA ARG A 169 -22.82 5.78 -26.89
C ARG A 169 -22.26 6.61 -25.73
N ARG A 170 -21.21 6.10 -25.10
CA ARG A 170 -20.56 6.73 -23.94
C ARG A 170 -20.26 8.21 -24.16
N GLN A 171 -19.67 8.56 -25.32
CA GLN A 171 -19.30 9.93 -25.65
C GLN A 171 -20.48 10.86 -25.93
N ASP A 172 -21.67 10.32 -26.15
CA ASP A 172 -22.90 11.10 -26.49
C ASP A 172 -23.79 11.30 -25.25
N ARG A 173 -23.34 10.88 -24.06
CA ARG A 173 -24.08 10.99 -22.80
C ARG A 173 -23.63 12.17 -21.97
N ALA A 174 -24.55 12.76 -21.21
CA ALA A 174 -24.17 13.63 -20.11
C ALA A 174 -23.37 12.82 -19.06
N LYS A 175 -22.32 13.43 -18.49
CA LYS A 175 -21.56 12.83 -17.41
C LYS A 175 -22.43 12.63 -16.19
N HIS A 176 -22.37 11.43 -15.63
CA HIS A 176 -22.93 11.10 -14.33
C HIS A 176 -21.78 10.68 -13.42
N PHE A 177 -21.95 10.90 -12.11
CA PHE A 177 -20.91 10.61 -11.13
C PHE A 177 -21.50 9.80 -9.99
N ASN A 178 -20.74 8.78 -9.55
CA ASN A 178 -21.00 8.08 -8.31
C ASN A 178 -20.13 8.68 -7.20
N GLU A 179 -20.73 9.00 -6.08
CA GLU A 179 -20.05 9.37 -4.84
C GLU A 179 -19.20 8.19 -4.37
N THR A 180 -17.91 8.43 -4.05
CA THR A 180 -16.99 7.36 -3.66
C THR A 180 -16.92 7.14 -2.14
N GLY A 181 -17.48 8.06 -1.36
CA GLY A 181 -17.37 8.01 0.10
C GLY A 181 -15.97 8.34 0.65
N ALA A 182 -14.96 8.49 -0.18
CA ALA A 182 -13.58 8.61 0.28
C ALA A 182 -13.33 9.87 1.11
N PHE A 183 -13.74 11.04 0.61
CA PHE A 183 -13.61 12.29 1.35
C PHE A 183 -14.68 13.33 0.97
N TYR A 184 -14.90 14.23 1.93
CA TYR A 184 -15.76 15.41 1.82
C TYR A 184 -15.04 16.60 2.42
N VAL A 185 -14.94 17.67 1.68
CA VAL A 185 -14.33 18.93 2.10
C VAL A 185 -15.43 19.98 2.17
N MET A 186 -15.59 20.65 3.30
CA MET A 186 -16.70 21.57 3.51
C MET A 186 -16.30 22.75 4.39
N ARG A 187 -16.99 23.86 4.23
CA ARG A 187 -16.88 24.97 5.18
C ARG A 187 -17.36 24.52 6.57
N THR A 188 -16.59 24.79 7.58
CA THR A 188 -16.90 24.39 8.96
C THR A 188 -18.16 25.05 9.49
N ASP A 189 -18.33 26.34 9.23
CA ASP A 189 -19.53 27.09 9.65
C ASP A 189 -20.81 26.49 9.06
N GLY A 190 -20.79 26.13 7.77
CA GLY A 190 -21.94 25.51 7.11
C GLY A 190 -22.26 24.12 7.66
N LEU A 191 -21.23 23.28 7.96
CA LEU A 191 -21.42 22.00 8.62
C LEU A 191 -22.12 22.15 9.97
N LEU A 192 -21.68 23.13 10.78
CA LEU A 192 -22.24 23.40 12.11
C LEU A 192 -23.67 23.95 12.01
N GLU A 193 -23.96 24.79 11.03
CA GLU A 193 -25.28 25.40 10.80
C GLU A 193 -26.31 24.37 10.33
N HIS A 194 -25.94 23.55 9.35
CA HIS A 194 -26.85 22.62 8.70
C HIS A 194 -26.90 21.24 9.36
N GLY A 195 -25.90 20.87 10.15
CA GLY A 195 -25.76 19.52 10.74
C GLY A 195 -25.58 18.39 9.74
N HIS A 196 -25.27 18.72 8.48
CA HIS A 196 -25.16 17.79 7.36
C HIS A 196 -24.03 18.18 6.41
N ARG A 197 -23.42 17.21 5.71
CA ARG A 197 -22.26 17.41 4.83
C ARG A 197 -22.57 18.09 3.50
N PHE A 198 -23.84 18.13 3.05
CA PHE A 198 -24.23 18.74 1.79
C PHE A 198 -25.08 19.99 2.01
N PHE A 199 -24.52 21.17 1.69
CA PHE A 199 -25.18 22.46 1.78
C PHE A 199 -24.57 23.44 0.77
N GLY A 200 -25.25 24.53 0.50
CA GLY A 200 -24.77 25.60 -0.37
C GLY A 200 -24.42 25.12 -1.80
N ARG A 201 -23.29 25.61 -2.31
CA ARG A 201 -22.76 25.22 -3.63
C ARG A 201 -21.92 23.97 -3.49
N ILE A 202 -22.43 22.87 -4.06
CA ILE A 202 -21.79 21.56 -4.01
C ILE A 202 -21.00 21.34 -5.31
N ALA A 203 -19.77 20.90 -5.21
CA ALA A 203 -18.91 20.57 -6.33
C ALA A 203 -18.32 19.16 -6.18
N ILE A 204 -17.86 18.61 -7.30
CA ILE A 204 -17.26 17.28 -7.39
C ILE A 204 -15.74 17.44 -7.59
N GLU A 205 -14.97 16.65 -6.87
CA GLU A 205 -13.60 16.30 -7.22
C GLU A 205 -13.60 14.93 -7.89
N GLU A 206 -13.33 14.93 -9.19
CA GLU A 206 -13.30 13.69 -9.97
C GLU A 206 -12.01 12.91 -9.63
N VAL A 207 -12.17 11.70 -9.11
CA VAL A 207 -11.03 10.82 -8.75
C VAL A 207 -10.91 9.67 -9.74
N PRO A 208 -9.70 9.08 -9.91
CA PRO A 208 -9.49 7.90 -10.74
C PRO A 208 -10.39 6.73 -10.31
N ALA A 209 -10.85 5.93 -11.27
CA ALA A 209 -11.76 4.81 -11.00
C ALA A 209 -11.15 3.74 -10.05
N GLU A 210 -9.85 3.60 -10.09
CA GLU A 210 -9.08 2.74 -9.18
C GLU A 210 -9.12 3.21 -7.72
N HIS A 211 -9.32 4.52 -7.48
CA HIS A 211 -9.44 5.10 -6.14
C HIS A 211 -10.88 5.03 -5.59
N ALA A 212 -11.86 4.69 -6.41
CA ALA A 212 -13.27 4.67 -6.05
C ALA A 212 -13.72 3.36 -5.37
N ARG A 213 -12.79 2.61 -4.75
CA ARG A 213 -13.10 1.35 -4.08
C ARG A 213 -13.37 1.59 -2.60
N GLU A 214 -14.49 1.04 -2.15
CA GLU A 214 -14.87 1.03 -0.73
C GLU A 214 -14.86 -0.40 -0.20
N ILE A 215 -14.53 -0.56 1.09
CA ILE A 215 -14.51 -1.85 1.76
C ILE A 215 -15.70 -1.91 2.71
N ASP A 216 -16.68 -2.76 2.40
CA ASP A 216 -17.83 -3.00 3.27
C ASP A 216 -17.84 -4.41 3.84
N ASP A 217 -17.34 -5.39 3.10
CA ASP A 217 -17.30 -6.78 3.49
C ASP A 217 -15.93 -7.44 3.17
N MET A 218 -15.82 -8.75 3.49
CA MET A 218 -14.58 -9.51 3.28
C MET A 218 -14.24 -9.72 1.81
N SER A 219 -15.21 -9.68 0.90
CA SER A 219 -14.95 -9.80 -0.54
C SER A 219 -14.31 -8.53 -1.09
N ASP A 220 -14.77 -7.36 -0.64
CA ASP A 220 -14.16 -6.07 -0.95
C ASP A 220 -12.73 -6.01 -0.44
N LEU A 221 -12.52 -6.41 0.82
CA LEU A 221 -11.17 -6.42 1.42
C LEU A 221 -10.21 -7.32 0.64
N THR A 222 -10.68 -8.48 0.17
CA THR A 222 -9.89 -9.41 -0.65
C THR A 222 -9.56 -8.78 -2.00
N LEU A 223 -10.55 -8.16 -2.66
CA LEU A 223 -10.36 -7.48 -3.93
C LEU A 223 -9.38 -6.31 -3.80
N VAL A 224 -9.56 -5.48 -2.78
CA VAL A 224 -8.69 -4.33 -2.52
C VAL A 224 -7.25 -4.76 -2.23
N ARG A 225 -7.03 -5.83 -1.47
CA ARG A 225 -5.69 -6.40 -1.25
C ARG A 225 -5.04 -6.86 -2.55
N ALA A 226 -5.79 -7.49 -3.45
CA ALA A 226 -5.29 -7.87 -4.77
C ALA A 226 -4.97 -6.65 -5.65
N LEU A 227 -5.79 -5.62 -5.62
CA LEU A 227 -5.54 -4.37 -6.35
C LEU A 227 -4.33 -3.62 -5.79
N ALA A 228 -4.20 -3.52 -4.47
CA ALA A 228 -3.06 -2.88 -3.83
C ALA A 228 -1.73 -3.55 -4.21
N SER A 229 -1.70 -4.87 -4.34
CA SER A 229 -0.51 -5.58 -4.80
C SER A 229 -0.11 -5.26 -6.26
N THR A 230 -1.00 -4.66 -7.04
CA THR A 230 -0.74 -4.26 -8.43
C THR A 230 -0.53 -2.76 -8.62
N GLN A 231 -1.08 -1.93 -7.74
CA GLN A 231 -1.07 -0.46 -7.85
C GLN A 231 -0.09 0.22 -6.90
N GLU A 232 0.14 -0.36 -5.74
CA GLU A 232 1.09 0.23 -4.82
C GLU A 232 2.50 -0.17 -5.24
N THR A 233 3.32 0.84 -5.53
CA THR A 233 4.68 0.78 -5.08
C THR A 233 4.58 0.52 -3.58
N ALA A 234 4.73 -0.76 -3.18
CA ALA A 234 4.79 -1.18 -1.80
C ALA A 234 5.62 -0.18 -1.02
N GLU A 235 5.27 0.10 0.25
CA GLU A 235 5.97 1.10 1.05
C GLU A 235 7.48 0.98 0.82
N ILE A 236 8.04 1.96 0.09
CA ILE A 236 9.45 1.95 -0.25
C ILE A 236 10.22 1.95 1.05
N ILE A 237 10.93 0.87 1.33
CA ILE A 237 11.81 0.74 2.48
C ILE A 237 13.12 1.45 2.13
N ASP A 238 13.17 2.76 2.41
CA ASP A 238 14.34 3.60 2.09
C ASP A 238 15.47 3.37 3.11
N VAL A 239 16.26 2.33 2.86
CA VAL A 239 17.38 1.88 3.71
C VAL A 239 18.65 1.71 2.90
N ASP A 240 19.78 1.72 3.61
CA ASP A 240 21.11 1.51 3.05
C ASP A 240 21.61 0.09 3.27
N ALA A 241 20.99 -0.69 4.16
CA ALA A 241 21.36 -2.07 4.44
C ALA A 241 20.17 -2.91 4.91
N LEU A 242 20.26 -4.24 4.71
CA LEU A 242 19.29 -5.22 5.15
C LEU A 242 19.96 -6.28 6.05
N VAL A 243 19.38 -6.51 7.24
CA VAL A 243 19.74 -7.61 8.12
C VAL A 243 18.54 -8.52 8.33
N THR A 244 18.72 -9.82 8.32
CA THR A 244 17.64 -10.79 8.52
C THR A 244 18.00 -11.78 9.60
N ASP A 245 17.01 -12.23 10.38
CA ASP A 245 17.12 -13.52 11.06
C ASP A 245 17.11 -14.64 10.02
N PHE A 246 17.32 -15.88 10.45
CA PHE A 246 17.35 -17.04 9.57
C PHE A 246 16.12 -17.95 9.75
N ASP A 247 15.93 -18.50 10.95
CA ASP A 247 14.81 -19.41 11.23
C ASP A 247 13.52 -18.61 11.36
N GLY A 248 12.46 -19.07 10.71
CA GLY A 248 11.21 -18.33 10.60
C GLY A 248 11.26 -17.09 9.72
N VAL A 249 12.38 -16.77 9.05
CA VAL A 249 12.53 -15.69 8.06
C VAL A 249 12.95 -16.28 6.71
N HIS A 250 14.15 -16.87 6.61
CA HIS A 250 14.57 -17.62 5.41
C HIS A 250 13.95 -19.01 5.34
N THR A 251 13.59 -19.59 6.48
CA THR A 251 12.89 -20.88 6.63
C THR A 251 11.45 -20.66 7.13
N ASP A 252 10.65 -21.71 7.14
CA ASP A 252 9.31 -21.73 7.73
C ASP A 252 9.30 -22.19 9.20
N ASP A 253 10.41 -21.98 9.89
CA ASP A 253 10.65 -22.36 11.30
C ASP A 253 10.53 -23.87 11.58
N GLY A 254 10.51 -24.68 10.53
CA GLY A 254 10.44 -26.15 10.60
C GLY A 254 11.75 -26.80 10.24
N ALA A 255 12.17 -27.80 11.01
CA ALA A 255 13.32 -28.65 10.71
C ALA A 255 12.89 -30.10 10.53
N TYR A 256 13.50 -30.78 9.56
CA TYR A 256 13.47 -32.24 9.43
C TYR A 256 14.66 -32.79 10.21
N VAL A 257 14.41 -33.66 11.18
CA VAL A 257 15.44 -34.31 11.98
C VAL A 257 15.44 -35.79 11.68
N ASP A 258 16.61 -36.34 11.30
CA ASP A 258 16.77 -37.76 11.06
C ASP A 258 17.12 -38.53 12.36
N GLU A 259 17.23 -39.86 12.27
CA GLU A 259 17.54 -40.74 13.43
C GLU A 259 18.94 -40.54 14.00
N ASP A 260 19.87 -39.93 13.25
CA ASP A 260 21.19 -39.57 13.67
C ASP A 260 21.28 -38.16 14.26
N GLY A 261 20.16 -37.45 14.31
CA GLY A 261 20.04 -36.07 14.81
C GLY A 261 20.50 -35.01 13.82
N ASN A 262 20.66 -35.33 12.52
CA ASN A 262 20.98 -34.33 11.52
C ASN A 262 19.72 -33.54 11.16
N GLU A 263 19.85 -32.24 11.14
CA GLU A 263 18.77 -31.33 10.78
C GLU A 263 18.84 -30.86 9.34
N GLN A 264 17.70 -30.77 8.69
CA GLN A 264 17.53 -30.18 7.37
C GLN A 264 16.42 -29.15 7.41
N VAL A 265 16.66 -28.00 6.81
CA VAL A 265 15.67 -26.92 6.68
C VAL A 265 15.38 -26.62 5.23
N ARG A 266 14.17 -26.13 4.98
CA ARG A 266 13.74 -25.72 3.66
C ARG A 266 13.85 -24.20 3.52
N VAL A 267 14.49 -23.72 2.43
CA VAL A 267 14.57 -22.30 2.07
C VAL A 267 13.85 -22.02 0.76
N HIS A 268 13.36 -20.82 0.59
CA HIS A 268 12.67 -20.40 -0.62
C HIS A 268 13.68 -19.89 -1.67
N ARG A 269 13.56 -20.37 -2.93
CA ARG A 269 14.51 -19.99 -4.00
C ARG A 269 14.37 -18.53 -4.41
N GLY A 270 13.14 -18.00 -4.41
CA GLY A 270 12.85 -16.60 -4.76
C GLY A 270 13.55 -15.60 -3.84
N ASP A 271 13.73 -15.93 -2.55
CA ASP A 271 14.44 -15.09 -1.58
C ASP A 271 15.90 -14.87 -2.00
N GLY A 272 16.56 -15.93 -2.50
CA GLY A 272 17.91 -15.81 -3.02
C GLY A 272 18.03 -14.87 -4.22
N MET A 273 17.00 -14.80 -5.07
CA MET A 273 16.96 -13.84 -6.18
C MET A 273 16.83 -12.39 -5.69
N GLY A 274 16.00 -12.16 -4.66
CA GLY A 274 15.85 -10.84 -4.03
C GLY A 274 17.16 -10.36 -3.41
N VAL A 275 17.79 -11.20 -2.56
CA VAL A 275 19.09 -10.89 -1.94
C VAL A 275 20.16 -10.62 -2.99
N SER A 276 20.27 -11.46 -4.04
CA SER A 276 21.23 -11.25 -5.12
C SER A 276 21.05 -9.92 -5.87
N ARG A 277 19.83 -9.41 -5.95
CA ARG A 277 19.53 -8.09 -6.51
C ARG A 277 20.14 -6.97 -5.67
N LEU A 278 19.97 -7.02 -4.36
CA LEU A 278 20.53 -6.02 -3.42
C LEU A 278 22.05 -6.07 -3.41
N VAL A 279 22.65 -7.28 -3.29
CA VAL A 279 24.11 -7.46 -3.29
C VAL A 279 24.77 -6.91 -4.56
N ARG A 280 24.18 -7.16 -5.75
CA ARG A 280 24.69 -6.62 -7.02
C ARG A 280 24.59 -5.09 -7.09
N ALA A 281 23.62 -4.50 -6.39
CA ALA A 281 23.46 -3.06 -6.28
C ALA A 281 24.34 -2.43 -5.20
N GLY A 282 25.21 -3.21 -4.55
CA GLY A 282 26.10 -2.73 -3.50
C GLY A 282 25.43 -2.49 -2.14
N VAL A 283 24.18 -2.95 -1.95
CA VAL A 283 23.50 -2.86 -0.66
C VAL A 283 24.04 -3.96 0.27
N PRO A 284 24.64 -3.63 1.43
CA PRO A 284 25.08 -4.59 2.43
C PRO A 284 23.92 -5.45 2.94
N VAL A 285 24.12 -6.75 2.99
CA VAL A 285 23.14 -7.70 3.53
C VAL A 285 23.83 -8.63 4.51
N MET A 286 23.22 -8.85 5.69
CA MET A 286 23.72 -9.77 6.72
C MET A 286 22.61 -10.72 7.18
N ILE A 287 22.99 -11.98 7.45
CA ILE A 287 22.18 -12.93 8.20
C ILE A 287 22.71 -12.97 9.65
N LEU A 288 21.82 -12.70 10.62
CA LEU A 288 22.12 -12.66 12.04
C LEU A 288 21.24 -13.66 12.79
N SER A 289 21.78 -14.85 13.10
CA SER A 289 21.02 -15.95 13.68
C SER A 289 21.51 -16.37 15.06
N LYS A 290 20.59 -16.80 15.91
CA LYS A 290 20.88 -17.50 17.17
C LYS A 290 21.28 -18.96 16.94
N GLU A 291 20.87 -19.54 15.81
CA GLU A 291 21.12 -20.92 15.44
C GLU A 291 22.61 -21.18 15.23
N ARG A 292 23.07 -22.40 15.60
CA ARG A 292 24.45 -22.86 15.45
C ARG A 292 24.63 -23.87 14.31
N ASN A 293 23.53 -24.30 13.68
CA ASN A 293 23.59 -25.26 12.60
C ASN A 293 24.37 -24.68 11.40
N PRO A 294 25.32 -25.40 10.82
CA PRO A 294 26.11 -24.96 9.67
C PRO A 294 25.28 -24.55 8.42
N VAL A 295 24.01 -24.93 8.34
CA VAL A 295 23.14 -24.59 7.22
C VAL A 295 23.02 -23.07 7.04
N VAL A 296 23.06 -22.29 8.14
CA VAL A 296 23.00 -20.81 8.11
C VAL A 296 24.22 -20.26 7.35
N THR A 297 25.45 -20.66 7.75
CA THR A 297 26.69 -20.25 7.07
C THR A 297 26.68 -20.69 5.60
N ARG A 298 26.29 -21.93 5.30
CA ARG A 298 26.22 -22.43 3.91
C ARG A 298 25.25 -21.65 3.05
N ARG A 299 24.15 -21.21 3.64
CA ARG A 299 23.17 -20.35 2.93
C ARG A 299 23.76 -18.98 2.66
N ALA A 300 24.39 -18.35 3.63
CA ALA A 300 25.04 -17.04 3.50
C ALA A 300 26.15 -17.06 2.44
N GLU A 301 27.02 -18.08 2.47
CA GLU A 301 28.07 -18.29 1.45
C GLU A 301 27.45 -18.33 0.03
N LYS A 302 26.36 -19.09 -0.14
CA LYS A 302 25.66 -19.18 -1.44
C LYS A 302 25.05 -17.87 -1.89
N LEU A 303 24.62 -17.02 -0.95
CA LEU A 303 24.03 -15.73 -1.22
C LEU A 303 25.06 -14.61 -1.36
N HIS A 304 26.32 -14.87 -0.99
CA HIS A 304 27.42 -13.89 -0.91
C HIS A 304 27.09 -12.72 0.03
N VAL A 305 26.61 -13.04 1.22
CA VAL A 305 26.24 -12.08 2.27
C VAL A 305 27.01 -12.34 3.55
N ASP A 306 27.13 -11.33 4.41
CA ASP A 306 27.69 -11.46 5.73
C ASP A 306 26.83 -12.39 6.60
N VAL A 307 27.47 -13.07 7.54
CA VAL A 307 26.79 -13.95 8.50
C VAL A 307 27.42 -13.89 9.86
N THR A 308 26.58 -13.81 10.89
CA THR A 308 26.96 -14.08 12.26
C THR A 308 25.90 -15.00 12.87
N GLN A 309 26.34 -16.19 13.32
CA GLN A 309 25.43 -17.19 13.89
C GLN A 309 25.87 -17.60 15.31
N GLY A 310 24.98 -18.28 16.05
CA GLY A 310 25.24 -18.68 17.45
C GLY A 310 25.23 -17.48 18.39
N VAL A 311 24.44 -16.44 18.09
CA VAL A 311 24.46 -15.16 18.81
C VAL A 311 23.32 -15.10 19.80
N ASP A 312 23.62 -14.92 21.08
CA ASP A 312 22.65 -14.72 22.14
C ASP A 312 22.23 -13.24 22.27
N ASP A 313 23.11 -12.29 22.01
CA ASP A 313 22.89 -10.84 22.05
C ASP A 313 22.94 -10.25 20.63
N LYS A 314 21.79 -10.33 19.93
CA LYS A 314 21.62 -9.82 18.56
C LYS A 314 21.84 -8.31 18.49
N ALA A 315 21.36 -7.55 19.46
CA ALA A 315 21.47 -6.10 19.48
C ALA A 315 22.93 -5.62 19.48
N ARG A 316 23.78 -6.24 20.29
CA ARG A 316 25.20 -5.89 20.37
C ARG A 316 25.94 -6.18 19.07
N VAL A 317 25.69 -7.34 18.47
CA VAL A 317 26.32 -7.73 17.20
C VAL A 317 25.87 -6.83 16.07
N LEU A 318 24.58 -6.53 16.02
CA LEU A 318 23.99 -5.64 15.00
C LEU A 318 24.58 -4.23 15.07
N ARG A 319 24.71 -3.64 16.29
CA ARG A 319 25.34 -2.31 16.46
C ARG A 319 26.80 -2.31 15.97
N ALA A 320 27.56 -3.34 16.32
CA ALA A 320 28.97 -3.45 15.89
C ALA A 320 29.09 -3.58 14.36
N TRP A 321 28.19 -4.33 13.72
CA TRP A 321 28.18 -4.47 12.27
C TRP A 321 27.78 -3.16 11.56
N ILE A 322 26.76 -2.46 12.08
CA ILE A 322 26.32 -1.16 11.58
C ILE A 322 27.46 -0.14 11.65
N GLU A 323 28.14 -0.05 12.82
CA GLU A 323 29.28 0.83 13.03
C GLU A 323 30.45 0.49 12.11
N GLY A 324 30.78 -0.81 12.03
CA GLY A 324 31.90 -1.31 11.20
C GLY A 324 31.71 -1.04 9.69
N ASN A 325 30.46 -0.92 9.23
CA ASN A 325 30.12 -0.57 7.84
C ASN A 325 29.86 0.93 7.63
N GLY A 326 29.96 1.76 8.66
CA GLY A 326 29.70 3.20 8.57
C GLY A 326 28.27 3.56 8.22
N LEU A 327 27.30 2.72 8.64
CA LEU A 327 25.89 2.87 8.33
C LEU A 327 25.16 3.71 9.39
N ASP A 328 24.12 4.44 8.98
CA ASP A 328 23.17 5.08 9.89
C ASP A 328 22.15 4.03 10.38
N PRO A 329 22.02 3.75 11.68
CA PRO A 329 21.00 2.83 12.21
C PRO A 329 19.59 3.15 11.77
N ALA A 330 19.25 4.45 11.59
CA ALA A 330 17.94 4.88 11.11
C ALA A 330 17.63 4.41 9.68
N ARG A 331 18.67 4.05 8.92
CA ARG A 331 18.61 3.60 7.53
C ARG A 331 18.96 2.10 7.36
N VAL A 332 18.85 1.33 8.43
CA VAL A 332 19.03 -0.12 8.41
C VAL A 332 17.69 -0.80 8.63
N ALA A 333 17.39 -1.83 7.83
CA ALA A 333 16.25 -2.73 8.04
C ALA A 333 16.70 -4.01 8.74
N TYR A 334 15.90 -4.48 9.68
CA TYR A 334 16.04 -5.79 10.30
C TYR A 334 14.73 -6.57 10.17
N VAL A 335 14.80 -7.80 9.62
CA VAL A 335 13.64 -8.69 9.47
C VAL A 335 13.71 -9.80 10.51
N GLY A 336 12.67 -9.93 11.31
CA GLY A 336 12.56 -10.94 12.37
C GLY A 336 11.19 -11.60 12.46
N ASN A 337 11.09 -12.67 13.27
CA ASN A 337 9.87 -13.44 13.45
C ASN A 337 9.52 -13.73 14.91
N ASP A 338 10.49 -13.79 15.82
CA ASP A 338 10.24 -14.21 17.21
C ASP A 338 10.83 -13.24 18.24
N ILE A 339 10.50 -13.46 19.51
CA ILE A 339 10.77 -12.56 20.65
C ILE A 339 12.27 -12.20 20.78
N ASN A 340 13.18 -13.10 20.38
CA ASN A 340 14.61 -12.87 20.36
C ASN A 340 15.07 -11.80 19.35
N ASP A 341 14.17 -11.32 18.47
CA ASP A 341 14.45 -10.25 17.52
C ASP A 341 14.10 -8.86 18.07
N LEU A 342 13.32 -8.77 19.14
CA LEU A 342 12.86 -7.49 19.68
C LEU A 342 14.02 -6.56 20.07
N GLU A 343 15.10 -7.10 20.65
CA GLU A 343 16.29 -6.32 20.99
C GLU A 343 17.01 -5.76 19.75
N ALA A 344 16.98 -6.50 18.63
CA ALA A 344 17.51 -6.02 17.35
C ALA A 344 16.60 -4.95 16.72
N PHE A 345 15.28 -5.04 16.92
CA PHE A 345 14.32 -4.02 16.47
C PHE A 345 14.60 -2.64 17.09
N ASP A 346 15.03 -2.62 18.37
CA ASP A 346 15.37 -1.37 19.09
C ASP A 346 16.65 -0.69 18.54
N VAL A 347 17.41 -1.37 17.69
CA VAL A 347 18.68 -0.86 17.13
C VAL A 347 18.48 -0.15 15.79
N VAL A 348 17.44 -0.49 15.04
CA VAL A 348 17.27 -0.09 13.63
C VAL A 348 16.08 0.84 13.42
N GLY A 349 16.14 1.69 12.40
CA GLY A 349 15.02 2.56 12.02
C GLY A 349 13.89 1.82 11.28
N TRP A 350 14.15 0.61 10.76
CA TRP A 350 13.21 -0.19 10.03
C TRP A 350 13.07 -1.62 10.58
N PRO A 351 12.44 -1.79 11.76
CA PRO A 351 12.08 -3.12 12.26
C PRO A 351 10.95 -3.69 11.41
N ILE A 352 11.13 -4.90 10.86
CA ILE A 352 10.23 -5.56 9.92
C ILE A 352 9.90 -6.95 10.43
N ALA A 353 8.62 -7.32 10.45
CA ALA A 353 8.16 -8.65 10.84
C ALA A 353 7.62 -9.42 9.63
N VAL A 354 7.87 -10.71 9.56
CA VAL A 354 7.18 -11.61 8.61
C VAL A 354 5.71 -11.78 8.99
N ALA A 355 4.85 -12.19 8.04
CA ALA A 355 3.41 -12.28 8.24
C ALA A 355 2.99 -13.17 9.43
N ASP A 356 3.69 -14.27 9.63
CA ASP A 356 3.46 -15.27 10.67
C ASP A 356 4.34 -15.10 11.92
N ALA A 357 5.03 -13.95 12.05
CA ALA A 357 5.83 -13.63 13.24
C ALA A 357 4.97 -13.62 14.53
N HIS A 358 5.65 -13.84 15.66
CA HIS A 358 5.03 -13.78 16.97
C HIS A 358 4.26 -12.45 17.19
N PRO A 359 3.05 -12.44 17.80
CA PRO A 359 2.23 -11.23 17.94
C PRO A 359 2.95 -10.02 18.54
N LYS A 360 3.86 -10.21 19.51
CA LYS A 360 4.64 -9.12 20.10
C LYS A 360 5.65 -8.51 19.10
N VAL A 361 6.23 -9.34 18.23
CA VAL A 361 7.17 -8.89 17.20
C VAL A 361 6.41 -8.10 16.12
N ARG A 362 5.26 -8.61 15.68
CA ARG A 362 4.37 -7.88 14.76
C ARG A 362 3.89 -6.54 15.31
N ALA A 363 3.65 -6.47 16.62
CA ALA A 363 3.24 -5.23 17.28
C ALA A 363 4.38 -4.20 17.39
N ALA A 364 5.64 -4.66 17.50
CA ALA A 364 6.83 -3.81 17.56
C ALA A 364 7.38 -3.40 16.19
N ALA A 365 6.99 -4.12 15.12
CA ALA A 365 7.47 -3.86 13.78
C ALA A 365 6.89 -2.56 13.20
N ARG A 366 7.72 -1.82 12.47
CA ARG A 366 7.29 -0.70 11.62
C ARG A 366 6.55 -1.20 10.38
N VAL A 367 7.02 -2.30 9.78
CA VAL A 367 6.41 -2.96 8.62
C VAL A 367 6.15 -4.42 8.96
N VAL A 368 4.97 -4.92 8.60
CA VAL A 368 4.66 -6.35 8.64
C VAL A 368 4.45 -6.81 7.21
N LEU A 369 5.30 -7.74 6.76
CA LEU A 369 5.22 -8.29 5.40
C LEU A 369 3.93 -9.09 5.19
N ASP A 370 3.51 -9.23 3.94
CA ASP A 370 2.36 -10.06 3.57
C ASP A 370 2.72 -11.55 3.49
N ARG A 371 4.00 -11.86 3.29
CA ARG A 371 4.48 -13.23 3.16
C ARG A 371 5.07 -13.75 4.46
N SER A 372 4.80 -15.04 4.71
CA SER A 372 5.37 -15.79 5.83
C SER A 372 6.83 -16.16 5.59
N GLY A 373 7.53 -16.45 6.70
CA GLY A 373 8.88 -16.96 6.64
C GLY A 373 9.02 -18.22 5.80
N GLY A 374 10.13 -18.35 5.07
CA GLY A 374 10.39 -19.46 4.15
C GLY A 374 9.42 -19.55 2.96
N ARG A 375 8.55 -18.56 2.75
CA ARG A 375 7.56 -18.51 1.67
C ARG A 375 7.64 -17.25 0.82
N GLY A 376 8.81 -16.63 0.80
CA GLY A 376 9.09 -15.46 -0.02
C GLY A 376 9.07 -14.13 0.74
N ALA A 377 9.08 -14.11 2.06
CA ALA A 377 9.16 -12.90 2.87
C ALA A 377 10.46 -12.11 2.62
N VAL A 378 11.61 -12.81 2.52
CA VAL A 378 12.88 -12.15 2.19
C VAL A 378 12.86 -11.59 0.78
N ARG A 379 12.20 -12.26 -0.17
CA ARG A 379 12.01 -11.71 -1.52
C ARG A 379 11.19 -10.44 -1.49
N GLU A 380 10.10 -10.44 -0.76
CA GLU A 380 9.21 -9.29 -0.60
C GLU A 380 9.97 -8.09 -0.05
N VAL A 381 10.65 -8.19 1.09
CA VAL A 381 11.41 -7.07 1.63
C VAL A 381 12.49 -6.57 0.67
N CYS A 382 13.17 -7.47 -0.05
CA CYS A 382 14.14 -7.05 -1.06
C CYS A 382 13.50 -6.24 -2.19
N ASP A 383 12.28 -6.59 -2.62
CA ASP A 383 11.58 -5.87 -3.69
C ASP A 383 11.08 -4.48 -3.24
N LEU A 384 10.86 -4.30 -1.93
CA LEU A 384 10.48 -3.03 -1.32
C LEU A 384 11.64 -2.03 -1.16
N ILE A 385 12.90 -2.51 -1.22
CA ILE A 385 14.09 -1.66 -1.12
C ILE A 385 14.45 -1.12 -2.51
N PRO A 386 14.39 0.21 -2.73
CA PRO A 386 14.74 0.82 -4.01
C PRO A 386 16.24 0.68 -4.26
N LEU A 387 16.60 0.27 -5.46
CA LEU A 387 17.99 0.37 -5.89
C LEU A 387 18.26 1.83 -6.25
N ARG A 388 19.21 2.47 -5.57
CA ARG A 388 19.65 3.79 -5.98
C ARG A 388 20.27 3.64 -7.39
N ALA A 389 19.69 4.32 -8.39
CA ALA A 389 20.33 4.47 -9.67
C ALA A 389 21.70 5.09 -9.42
N GLU A 390 22.76 4.48 -9.93
CA GLU A 390 24.06 5.15 -10.02
C GLU A 390 23.80 6.50 -10.68
N VAL A 391 24.08 7.57 -9.94
CA VAL A 391 24.13 8.91 -10.53
C VAL A 391 25.34 8.86 -11.45
N HIS A 392 25.17 8.46 -12.69
CA HIS A 392 26.11 8.74 -13.74
C HIS A 392 26.12 10.27 -13.86
N GLU A 393 27.15 10.90 -13.31
CA GLU A 393 27.52 12.25 -13.73
C GLU A 393 27.61 12.22 -15.25
N PRO A 394 26.93 13.12 -15.96
CA PRO A 394 27.09 13.20 -17.40
C PRO A 394 28.55 13.51 -17.66
N VAL A 395 29.28 12.55 -18.22
CA VAL A 395 30.60 12.78 -18.79
C VAL A 395 30.44 13.93 -19.78
N SER A 396 31.01 15.08 -19.43
CA SER A 396 31.11 16.25 -20.29
C SER A 396 31.69 15.80 -21.62
N GLN A 397 30.87 15.80 -22.66
CA GLN A 397 31.36 15.68 -24.03
C GLN A 397 32.09 16.98 -24.35
N GLU A 398 33.38 17.06 -24.00
CA GLU A 398 34.28 17.96 -24.62
C GLU A 398 34.65 17.43 -26.03
N ALA A 399 34.47 18.29 -26.95
CA ALA A 399 34.65 18.18 -28.38
C ALA A 399 35.86 17.32 -28.78
N ALA A 400 35.61 16.28 -29.58
CA ALA A 400 36.60 15.78 -30.53
C ALA A 400 36.00 15.88 -31.92
N ALA A 401 36.56 16.83 -32.66
CA ALA A 401 36.28 17.10 -34.05
C ALA A 401 36.73 15.94 -34.96
N ASP A 402 35.86 15.64 -35.86
CA ASP A 402 36.10 15.34 -37.27
C ASP A 402 37.27 14.43 -37.65
N SER A 403 36.93 13.18 -38.01
CA SER A 403 37.59 12.46 -39.11
C SER A 403 36.72 11.29 -39.57
N PRO A 404 36.40 11.15 -40.86
CA PRO A 404 35.54 10.11 -41.39
C PRO A 404 36.31 8.78 -41.53
N VAL A 405 35.74 7.72 -40.95
CA VAL A 405 36.22 6.35 -41.14
C VAL A 405 35.65 5.78 -42.45
N PRO A 406 36.46 5.18 -43.34
CA PRO A 406 36.00 4.67 -44.63
C PRO A 406 35.21 3.36 -44.47
N VAL A 407 34.08 3.29 -45.17
CA VAL A 407 33.22 2.12 -45.27
C VAL A 407 33.85 1.09 -46.23
N PRO A 408 34.04 -0.19 -45.86
CA PRO A 408 34.47 -1.19 -46.82
C PRO A 408 33.31 -1.66 -47.70
N ALA A 409 33.57 -1.78 -49.00
CA ALA A 409 32.65 -2.18 -50.04
C ALA A 409 32.13 -3.62 -49.86
N ALA A 410 30.84 -3.80 -50.06
CA ALA A 410 30.18 -5.12 -50.06
C ALA A 410 30.58 -5.93 -51.30
N GLN A 411 31.02 -7.18 -51.11
CA GLN A 411 31.16 -8.18 -52.15
C GLN A 411 29.85 -8.94 -52.35
N PRO A 412 29.51 -9.30 -53.63
CA PRO A 412 28.27 -10.07 -53.92
C PRO A 412 28.49 -11.56 -53.68
N VAL A 413 27.59 -12.17 -52.90
CA VAL A 413 27.52 -13.63 -52.71
C VAL A 413 26.63 -14.21 -53.76
N GLY A 414 27.24 -15.14 -54.52
CA GLY A 414 26.63 -15.85 -55.65
C GLY A 414 25.49 -16.80 -55.26
N GLY A 415 24.61 -17.02 -56.23
CA GLY A 415 23.44 -17.84 -56.12
C GLY A 415 23.73 -19.31 -55.90
N ARG A 416 22.79 -19.98 -55.25
CA ARG A 416 22.61 -21.42 -55.32
C ARG A 416 21.14 -21.73 -55.50
N GLU A 417 20.95 -22.65 -56.41
CA GLU A 417 19.76 -23.24 -57.00
C GLU A 417 18.78 -23.83 -55.97
N ALA A 418 17.50 -23.79 -56.32
CA ALA A 418 16.41 -24.54 -55.68
C ALA A 418 16.40 -26.01 -56.17
N PRO A 419 15.95 -26.97 -55.40
CA PRO A 419 15.40 -28.23 -55.94
C PRO A 419 13.90 -28.34 -55.65
N ALA A 420 13.27 -28.65 -56.74
CA ALA A 420 12.06 -29.41 -57.08
C ALA A 420 11.04 -29.85 -56.02
N GLU A 421 9.79 -29.64 -56.42
CA GLU A 421 8.54 -30.18 -55.91
C GLU A 421 8.55 -31.71 -55.79
N SER A 422 7.91 -32.23 -54.74
CA SER A 422 7.28 -33.55 -54.77
C SER A 422 5.93 -33.52 -54.04
N GLN A 423 5.00 -34.08 -54.76
CA GLN A 423 3.56 -34.16 -54.56
C GLN A 423 3.13 -35.00 -53.35
N GLY A 424 2.05 -34.56 -52.73
CA GLY A 424 0.82 -35.34 -52.48
C GLY A 424 0.86 -36.40 -51.36
N ALA A 425 0.08 -36.14 -50.31
CA ALA A 425 -0.75 -37.19 -49.67
C ALA A 425 -1.88 -36.59 -48.86
N ASP A 426 -3.02 -37.18 -49.01
CA ASP A 426 -4.40 -36.96 -48.65
C ASP A 426 -4.69 -36.97 -47.13
N PRO A 427 -5.67 -36.21 -46.63
CA PRO A 427 -6.07 -36.20 -45.24
C PRO A 427 -7.30 -37.08 -45.00
N SER A 428 -7.14 -38.11 -44.22
CA SER A 428 -8.27 -38.76 -43.52
C SER A 428 -7.78 -39.87 -42.60
N THR A 429 -7.83 -39.67 -41.29
CA THR A 429 -8.27 -40.73 -40.35
C THR A 429 -8.50 -40.10 -38.95
N ILE A 430 -9.76 -39.94 -38.66
CA ILE A 430 -10.29 -39.65 -37.34
C ILE A 430 -10.32 -40.96 -36.56
N HIS A 431 -9.62 -41.02 -35.43
CA HIS A 431 -9.90 -42.02 -34.40
C HIS A 431 -10.45 -41.37 -33.15
N ARG A 432 -11.77 -41.54 -32.99
CA ARG A 432 -12.49 -41.45 -31.73
C ARG A 432 -12.24 -42.68 -30.88
N GLN A 433 -11.94 -42.52 -29.60
CA GLN A 433 -12.18 -43.54 -28.60
C GLN A 433 -13.03 -42.99 -27.44
N PRO A 434 -13.86 -43.81 -26.80
CA PRO A 434 -15.06 -43.38 -26.11
C PRO A 434 -14.89 -43.17 -24.61
N ALA A 435 -15.84 -42.39 -24.07
CA ALA A 435 -16.07 -42.16 -22.66
C ALA A 435 -16.43 -43.49 -21.93
N LEU A 436 -15.88 -43.67 -20.74
CA LEU A 436 -16.37 -44.63 -19.73
C LEU A 436 -16.95 -43.86 -18.55
N LEU A 437 -18.27 -43.88 -18.49
CA LEU A 437 -19.04 -43.65 -17.26
C LEU A 437 -18.75 -44.76 -16.26
N HIS A 438 -18.47 -44.41 -15.02
CA HIS A 438 -18.86 -45.29 -13.90
C HIS A 438 -19.43 -44.44 -12.78
N ALA A 439 -20.70 -44.68 -12.52
CA ALA A 439 -21.48 -44.24 -11.35
C ALA A 439 -21.37 -45.29 -10.23
N ARG A 440 -21.76 -44.85 -9.02
CA ARG A 440 -22.03 -45.56 -7.74
C ARG A 440 -20.79 -45.70 -6.85
N SER A 441 -20.90 -45.31 -5.58
CA SER A 441 -22.00 -45.20 -4.58
C SER A 441 -21.63 -44.12 -3.54
#